data_13e7076182532e566294cfe34c9864af
#
_entry.id   13e7076182532e566294cfe34c9864af
#
_cell.length_a   1.000
_cell.length_b   1.000
_cell.length_c   1.000
_cell.angle_alpha   90.00
_cell.angle_beta   90.00
_cell.angle_gamma   90.00
#
_symmetry.space_group_name_H-M   'P 1'
#
loop_
_entity.id
_entity.type
_entity.pdbx_description
1 polymer ?
#
loop_
_entity_poly.entity_id
_entity_poly.type
_entity_poly.pdbx_seq_one_letter_code
_entity_poly.pdbx_strand_id
1 'polypeptide(L)'
;ADPVLWGWGSNSPVELFELTYSTGWGNYAQYMNDTVDANLEAAQAARTVEESYPFYQAAQWDAATETGVAPEGAATWVWLANVDHLYFEREGLKVAEQKPHPHGHGWSLVNNIDQWSWS
;
A
#
# COMPACT_ATOMS: atom_id res chain seq x y z
N ALA A 1 -21.79 -5.19 6.17
CA ALA A 1 -20.70 -4.65 7.01
C ALA A 1 -20.75 -3.13 6.97
N ASP A 2 -20.42 -2.49 8.08
CA ASP A 2 -20.37 -1.02 8.13
C ASP A 2 -19.02 -0.55 7.55
N PRO A 3 -18.98 0.58 6.84
CA PRO A 3 -17.75 1.14 6.34
C PRO A 3 -16.85 1.59 7.50
N VAL A 4 -15.54 1.36 7.37
CA VAL A 4 -14.55 1.73 8.38
C VAL A 4 -13.55 2.69 7.75
N LEU A 5 -13.26 3.79 8.42
CA LEU A 5 -12.16 4.67 8.04
C LEU A 5 -10.85 4.11 8.58
N TRP A 6 -9.90 3.87 7.70
CA TRP A 6 -8.61 3.28 8.03
C TRP A 6 -7.47 3.97 7.30
N GLY A 7 -6.26 3.75 7.75
CA GLY A 7 -5.04 4.16 7.07
C GLY A 7 -4.21 2.95 6.63
N TRP A 8 -3.60 3.04 5.48
CA TRP A 8 -2.65 2.05 4.99
C TRP A 8 -1.46 2.73 4.33
N GLY A 9 -0.26 2.20 4.55
CA GLY A 9 0.95 2.65 3.90
C GLY A 9 1.48 1.59 2.96
N SER A 10 1.88 2.00 1.77
CA SER A 10 2.50 1.10 0.80
C SER A 10 3.52 1.84 -0.06
N ASN A 11 4.56 1.15 -0.44
CA ASN A 11 5.53 1.59 -1.45
C ASN A 11 5.72 0.53 -2.55
N SER A 12 4.86 -0.48 -2.57
CA SER A 12 4.93 -1.58 -3.52
C SER A 12 3.52 -2.07 -3.88
N PRO A 13 3.24 -2.41 -5.14
CA PRO A 13 1.97 -3.01 -5.56
C PRO A 13 1.70 -4.39 -4.93
N VAL A 14 2.69 -5.03 -4.31
CA VAL A 14 2.50 -6.28 -3.55
C VAL A 14 1.47 -6.13 -2.43
N GLU A 15 1.32 -4.96 -1.86
CA GLU A 15 0.29 -4.66 -0.86
C GLU A 15 -1.13 -4.92 -1.39
N LEU A 16 -1.36 -4.78 -2.69
CA LEU A 16 -2.65 -5.11 -3.28
C LEU A 16 -2.99 -6.59 -3.10
N PHE A 17 -1.99 -7.48 -3.20
CA PHE A 17 -2.17 -8.90 -2.90
C PHE A 17 -2.62 -9.11 -1.46
N GLU A 18 -1.95 -8.50 -0.50
CA GLU A 18 -2.27 -8.66 0.93
C GLU A 18 -3.69 -8.17 1.28
N LEU A 19 -4.13 -7.08 0.63
CA LEU A 19 -5.42 -6.44 0.92
C LEU A 19 -6.60 -7.08 0.20
N THR A 20 -6.40 -7.75 -0.94
CA THR A 20 -7.49 -8.10 -1.85
C THR A 20 -7.51 -9.55 -2.29
N TYR A 21 -6.43 -10.29 -2.11
CA TYR A 21 -6.41 -11.73 -2.36
C TYR A 21 -7.39 -12.44 -1.41
N SER A 22 -8.13 -13.44 -1.89
CA SER A 22 -9.21 -14.09 -1.14
C SER A 22 -8.81 -14.57 0.26
N THR A 23 -7.56 -15.01 0.44
CA THR A 23 -7.00 -15.40 1.74
C THR A 23 -5.96 -14.42 2.28
N GLY A 24 -5.89 -13.22 1.71
CA GLY A 24 -4.98 -12.16 2.16
C GLY A 24 -5.27 -11.73 3.59
N TRP A 25 -4.25 -11.57 4.40
CA TRP A 25 -4.40 -11.25 5.83
C TRP A 25 -5.04 -9.86 6.05
N GLY A 26 -4.88 -8.95 5.10
CA GLY A 26 -5.48 -7.61 5.12
C GLY A 26 -6.81 -7.52 4.37
N ASN A 27 -7.37 -8.62 3.87
CA ASN A 27 -8.65 -8.65 3.18
C ASN A 27 -9.83 -8.56 4.16
N TYR A 28 -9.94 -7.43 4.83
CA TYR A 28 -11.02 -7.18 5.79
C TYR A 28 -12.40 -7.07 5.14
N ALA A 29 -12.46 -6.78 3.85
CA ALA A 29 -13.70 -6.78 3.08
C ALA A 29 -14.24 -8.19 2.83
N GLN A 30 -13.43 -9.23 3.07
CA GLN A 30 -13.75 -10.63 2.77
C GLN A 30 -14.17 -10.82 1.31
N TYR A 31 -13.58 -10.06 0.42
CA TYR A 31 -13.81 -10.15 -1.02
C TYR A 31 -13.14 -11.41 -1.56
N MET A 32 -13.89 -12.15 -2.37
CA MET A 32 -13.40 -13.39 -2.99
C MET A 32 -13.78 -13.38 -4.47
N ASN A 33 -12.77 -13.44 -5.34
CA ASN A 33 -12.96 -13.48 -6.79
C ASN A 33 -11.79 -14.20 -7.45
N ASP A 34 -12.07 -15.33 -8.10
CA ASP A 34 -11.05 -16.18 -8.70
C ASP A 34 -10.26 -15.47 -9.82
N THR A 35 -10.88 -14.54 -10.57
CA THR A 35 -10.20 -13.78 -11.63
C THR A 35 -9.20 -12.78 -11.01
N VAL A 36 -9.59 -12.10 -9.95
CA VAL A 36 -8.70 -11.19 -9.22
C VAL A 36 -7.56 -11.96 -8.60
N ASP A 37 -7.84 -13.08 -7.96
CA ASP A 37 -6.82 -13.95 -7.35
C ASP A 37 -5.81 -14.44 -8.39
N ALA A 38 -6.28 -14.93 -9.55
CA ALA A 38 -5.41 -15.39 -10.64
C ALA A 38 -4.49 -14.26 -11.16
N ASN A 39 -5.00 -13.04 -11.29
CA ASN A 39 -4.19 -11.88 -11.68
C ASN A 39 -3.14 -11.55 -10.61
N LEU A 40 -3.50 -11.58 -9.34
CA LEU A 40 -2.56 -11.33 -8.23
C LEU A 40 -1.47 -12.40 -8.17
N GLU A 41 -1.81 -13.67 -8.36
CA GLU A 41 -0.86 -14.78 -8.43
C GLU A 41 0.10 -14.63 -9.62
N ALA A 42 -0.43 -14.26 -10.80
CA ALA A 42 0.39 -14.01 -11.98
C ALA A 42 1.34 -12.83 -11.77
N ALA A 43 0.90 -11.77 -11.10
CA ALA A 43 1.74 -10.65 -10.74
C ALA A 43 2.91 -11.06 -9.83
N GLN A 44 2.65 -11.92 -8.85
CA GLN A 44 3.67 -12.44 -7.94
C GLN A 44 4.65 -13.40 -8.62
N ALA A 45 4.19 -14.15 -9.62
CA ALA A 45 5.02 -15.08 -10.39
C ALA A 45 5.87 -14.39 -11.46
N ALA A 46 5.64 -13.12 -11.75
CA ALA A 46 6.39 -12.34 -12.73
C ALA A 46 7.89 -12.26 -12.35
N ARG A 47 8.75 -12.26 -13.36
CA ARG A 47 10.21 -12.25 -13.15
C ARG A 47 10.78 -10.87 -12.87
N THR A 48 10.08 -9.84 -13.35
CA THR A 48 10.45 -8.44 -13.15
C THR A 48 9.24 -7.65 -12.65
N VAL A 49 9.50 -6.48 -12.08
CA VAL A 49 8.44 -5.58 -11.62
C VAL A 49 7.59 -5.11 -12.79
N GLU A 50 8.21 -4.80 -13.93
CA GLU A 50 7.53 -4.36 -15.13
C GLU A 50 6.59 -5.43 -15.70
N GLU A 51 7.00 -6.69 -15.68
CA GLU A 51 6.14 -7.82 -16.07
C GLU A 51 4.94 -8.01 -15.15
N SER A 52 5.02 -7.58 -13.90
CA SER A 52 3.92 -7.70 -12.93
C SER A 52 2.82 -6.64 -13.12
N TYR A 53 3.15 -5.47 -13.68
CA TYR A 53 2.23 -4.34 -13.76
C TYR A 53 0.89 -4.66 -14.46
N PRO A 54 0.86 -5.31 -15.63
CA PRO A 54 -0.41 -5.61 -16.29
C PRO A 54 -1.36 -6.44 -15.43
N PHE A 55 -0.82 -7.36 -14.65
CA PHE A 55 -1.60 -8.21 -13.76
C PHE A 55 -2.13 -7.43 -12.55
N TYR A 56 -1.32 -6.57 -11.94
CA TYR A 56 -1.82 -5.69 -10.88
C TYR A 56 -2.88 -4.70 -11.39
N GLN A 57 -2.73 -4.20 -12.61
CA GLN A 57 -3.74 -3.35 -13.23
C GLN A 57 -5.05 -4.11 -13.47
N ALA A 58 -4.98 -5.34 -13.99
CA ALA A 58 -6.15 -6.18 -14.20
C ALA A 58 -6.83 -6.58 -12.87
N ALA A 59 -6.07 -6.81 -11.81
CA ALA A 59 -6.63 -7.06 -10.48
C ALA A 59 -7.39 -5.84 -9.92
N GLN A 60 -6.93 -4.62 -10.23
CA GLN A 60 -7.66 -3.41 -9.87
C GLN A 60 -8.93 -3.25 -10.69
N TRP A 61 -8.85 -3.34 -11.99
CA TRP A 61 -9.99 -3.35 -12.91
C TRP A 61 -9.64 -3.97 -14.26
N ASP A 62 -10.37 -4.99 -14.62
CA ASP A 62 -10.35 -5.60 -15.94
C ASP A 62 -11.69 -5.40 -16.65
N ALA A 63 -11.71 -4.51 -17.64
CA ALA A 63 -12.91 -4.19 -18.41
C ALA A 63 -13.41 -5.36 -19.27
N ALA A 64 -12.56 -6.35 -19.60
CA ALA A 64 -12.97 -7.50 -20.40
C ALA A 64 -13.80 -8.51 -19.60
N THR A 65 -13.48 -8.65 -18.32
CA THR A 65 -14.21 -9.54 -17.40
C THR A 65 -15.19 -8.79 -16.48
N GLU A 66 -15.15 -7.47 -16.51
CA GLU A 66 -15.89 -6.58 -15.62
C GLU A 66 -15.65 -6.94 -14.14
N THR A 67 -14.41 -7.28 -13.80
CA THR A 67 -13.99 -7.64 -12.46
C THR A 67 -12.85 -6.76 -11.96
N GLY A 68 -12.75 -6.61 -10.65
CA GLY A 68 -11.68 -5.89 -10.01
C GLY A 68 -12.09 -5.29 -8.67
N VAL A 69 -11.12 -4.79 -7.93
CA VAL A 69 -11.31 -4.25 -6.57
C VAL A 69 -11.43 -2.73 -6.53
N ALA A 70 -11.23 -2.06 -7.67
CA ALA A 70 -11.41 -0.62 -7.80
C ALA A 70 -12.90 -0.20 -7.71
N PRO A 71 -13.20 1.10 -7.61
CA PRO A 71 -14.59 1.59 -7.54
C PRO A 71 -15.50 1.16 -8.69
N GLU A 72 -14.95 0.92 -9.87
CA GLU A 72 -15.68 0.39 -11.04
C GLU A 72 -16.17 -1.04 -10.81
N GLY A 73 -15.49 -1.79 -9.94
CA GLY A 73 -15.82 -3.17 -9.59
C GLY A 73 -16.40 -3.29 -8.18
N ALA A 74 -15.73 -4.07 -7.35
CA ALA A 74 -16.20 -4.38 -5.99
C ALA A 74 -16.06 -3.24 -4.98
N ALA A 75 -15.23 -2.23 -5.28
CA ALA A 75 -14.96 -1.10 -4.39
C ALA A 75 -14.58 -1.55 -2.97
N THR A 76 -13.72 -2.55 -2.86
CA THR A 76 -13.32 -3.11 -1.54
C THR A 76 -12.59 -2.09 -0.68
N TRP A 77 -11.90 -1.15 -1.33
CA TRP A 77 -11.24 0.00 -0.73
C TRP A 77 -11.56 1.25 -1.54
N VAL A 78 -11.83 2.34 -0.85
CA VAL A 78 -11.99 3.67 -1.46
C VAL A 78 -10.89 4.56 -0.90
N TRP A 79 -9.92 4.91 -1.74
CA TRP A 79 -8.81 5.76 -1.37
C TRP A 79 -9.25 7.22 -1.35
N LEU A 80 -9.24 7.84 -0.17
CA LEU A 80 -9.74 9.20 0.03
C LEU A 80 -8.63 10.24 -0.12
N ALA A 81 -7.48 10.00 0.46
CA ALA A 81 -6.36 10.93 0.44
C ALA A 81 -5.05 10.25 0.81
N ASN A 82 -3.94 10.78 0.32
CA ASN A 82 -2.62 10.54 0.87
C ASN A 82 -2.39 11.58 1.98
N VAL A 83 -2.01 11.10 3.16
CA VAL A 83 -1.77 11.97 4.31
C VAL A 83 -0.27 12.20 4.47
N ASP A 84 0.12 13.46 4.50
CA ASP A 84 1.51 13.83 4.77
C ASP A 84 1.85 13.60 6.24
N HIS A 85 3.07 13.12 6.48
CA HIS A 85 3.62 13.06 7.83
C HIS A 85 4.29 14.40 8.16
N LEU A 86 3.81 15.06 9.21
CA LEU A 86 4.32 16.34 9.67
C LEU A 86 5.17 16.13 10.92
N TYR A 87 6.35 16.74 10.92
CA TYR A 87 7.29 16.69 12.02
C TYR A 87 7.61 18.11 12.50
N PHE A 88 7.66 18.27 13.81
CA PHE A 88 7.99 19.54 14.45
C PHE A 88 9.26 19.34 15.27
N GLU A 89 10.24 20.16 15.03
CA GLU A 89 11.48 20.14 15.77
C GLU A 89 11.75 21.50 16.43
N ARG A 90 12.47 21.49 17.52
CA ARG A 90 12.85 22.71 18.22
C ARG A 90 13.99 23.40 17.45
N GLU A 91 13.92 24.71 17.39
CA GLU A 91 15.01 25.51 16.81
C GLU A 91 16.36 25.15 17.45
N GLY A 92 17.38 24.97 16.64
CA GLY A 92 18.72 24.58 17.05
C GLY A 92 18.95 23.08 17.19
N LEU A 93 17.89 22.24 17.14
CA LEU A 93 18.05 20.81 17.08
C LEU A 93 18.42 20.41 15.65
N LYS A 94 19.49 19.63 15.51
CA LYS A 94 19.87 18.99 14.24
C LYS A 94 19.56 17.50 14.36
N VAL A 95 18.55 17.08 13.64
CA VAL A 95 18.22 15.65 13.52
C VAL A 95 19.12 14.99 12.46
N ALA A 96 19.36 13.70 12.61
CA ALA A 96 20.09 12.93 11.61
C ALA A 96 19.32 12.90 10.27
N GLU A 97 20.03 12.75 9.17
CA GLU A 97 19.41 12.53 7.88
C GLU A 97 18.47 11.32 7.94
N GLN A 98 17.23 11.54 7.57
CA GLN A 98 16.20 10.51 7.58
C GLN A 98 16.06 9.91 6.17
N LYS A 99 15.83 8.61 6.12
CA LYS A 99 15.55 7.89 4.87
C LYS A 99 14.13 7.36 4.90
N PRO A 100 13.43 7.32 3.76
CA PRO A 100 12.10 6.73 3.68
C PRO A 100 12.06 5.32 4.27
N HIS A 101 11.02 5.04 5.04
CA HIS A 101 10.85 3.69 5.57
C HIS A 101 10.53 2.70 4.45
N PRO A 102 11.15 1.51 4.42
CA PRO A 102 10.95 0.54 3.33
C PRO A 102 9.50 0.14 3.09
N HIS A 103 8.67 0.16 4.12
CA HIS A 103 7.24 -0.19 4.01
C HIS A 103 6.32 1.02 3.76
N GLY A 104 6.87 2.18 3.39
CA GLY A 104 6.06 3.36 3.11
C GLY A 104 5.46 4.04 4.35
N HIS A 105 5.81 3.60 5.55
CA HIS A 105 5.43 4.30 6.77
C HIS A 105 6.17 5.62 6.91
N GLY A 106 5.61 6.55 7.68
CA GLY A 106 6.32 7.74 8.10
C GLY A 106 7.64 7.42 8.81
N TRP A 107 8.58 8.32 8.72
CA TRP A 107 9.87 8.13 9.38
C TRP A 107 9.71 8.13 10.89
N SER A 108 10.45 7.27 11.55
CA SER A 108 10.61 7.40 12.98
C SER A 108 11.56 8.56 13.26
N LEU A 109 11.10 9.58 13.96
CA LEU A 109 11.94 10.74 14.35
C LEU A 109 13.15 10.34 15.20
N VAL A 110 13.09 9.20 15.86
CA VAL A 110 14.17 8.72 16.71
C VAL A 110 15.21 7.86 15.98
N ASN A 111 15.03 7.62 14.67
CA ASN A 111 16.06 6.94 13.89
C ASN A 111 17.36 7.72 13.97
N ASN A 112 18.45 7.02 14.31
CA ASN A 112 19.79 7.60 14.45
C ASN A 112 19.83 8.76 15.48
N ILE A 113 19.08 8.65 16.57
CA ILE A 113 19.05 9.66 17.64
C ILE A 113 20.44 9.93 18.25
N ASP A 114 21.32 8.95 18.18
CA ASP A 114 22.72 9.06 18.59
C ASP A 114 23.52 10.08 17.76
N GLN A 115 23.03 10.44 16.58
CA GLN A 115 23.63 11.43 15.68
C GLN A 115 22.98 12.83 15.82
N TRP A 116 21.98 12.97 16.66
CA TRP A 116 21.34 14.27 16.86
C TRP A 116 22.26 15.20 17.67
N SER A 117 22.19 16.47 17.37
CA SER A 117 23.01 17.47 18.03
C SER A 117 22.27 18.81 18.16
N TRP A 118 22.81 19.66 19.01
CA TRP A 118 22.38 21.06 19.12
C TRP A 118 23.38 21.98 18.45
N SER A 119 22.87 22.96 17.73
CA SER A 119 23.70 24.01 17.12
C SER A 119 23.71 25.26 17.97
#